data_f37a1e2d138f24d28d2ad555ea73f542
#
_entry.id   f37a1e2d138f24d28d2ad555ea73f542
#
_cell.length_a   1.000
_cell.length_b   1.000
_cell.length_c   1.000
_cell.angle_alpha   90.00
_cell.angle_beta   90.00
_cell.angle_gamma   90.00
#
_symmetry.space_group_name_H-M   'P 1'
#
loop_
_entity.id
_entity.type
_entity.pdbx_description
1 polymer ?
#
loop_
_entity_poly.entity_id
_entity_poly.type
_entity_poly.pdbx_seq_one_letter_code
_entity_poly.pdbx_strand_id
1 'polypeptide(L)'
;MLPVVILTYTEQNSFWTALIATLLPLGFYTTFAGLARRSGAMVWWALPFIFLSAFQVVISYLFGSSVIAADMFLNLSTTNPAEAGELLSNIYPAIIAVCVIYLPLLWIATQHLRRRVILEWRLRRRMIVGGLATMAIGATLLMSICRSEAVRIIRDEVFPANVIYNMYLAITEARNISHYRQTSFDFSYEASRQSPATEREVYVMVIGEASRAANWQLYGYHRPTTPRLTARNDIFVFRGITTQSNTTHKSVPMILSSVHTSQHDELYHRKGVLALFNEAGFSTHFISTQAQQGAMIDYLAAEANEVIYITPPAYDEVLVEELQRILNEDTSPRLMVVLHSYGSHFSYHHRYPRSMAYFVPDDDVAINPGNKLKIRNAYDNSIRYTDLVLDNIISLLDSSASCSAMFYCADHGEDLLDGTDERFLHSSPTTTYWQLHVASLAWFSPRYRTLYPDKVWAAGANANAAATTYSVFHTVADMASISSPYVEERASLVSPYFDHATRRYYLNDHNRAVPLNHEIGIDEEQKSLFRAAGVFL
;
A
#
# COMPACT_ATOMS: atom_id res chain seq x y z
N MET A 1 -4.81 29.12 1.65
CA MET A 1 -4.43 29.21 3.09
C MET A 1 -5.15 28.15 3.94
N LEU A 2 -6.38 27.75 3.63
CA LEU A 2 -7.09 26.73 4.45
C LEU A 2 -6.24 25.45 4.70
N PRO A 3 -5.61 24.81 3.70
CA PRO A 3 -4.75 23.67 3.95
C PRO A 3 -3.57 23.97 4.89
N VAL A 4 -2.96 25.15 4.76
CA VAL A 4 -1.85 25.55 5.63
C VAL A 4 -2.30 25.58 7.11
N VAL A 5 -3.49 26.13 7.37
CA VAL A 5 -4.05 26.17 8.74
C VAL A 5 -4.34 24.75 9.25
N ILE A 6 -4.96 23.91 8.41
CA ILE A 6 -5.26 22.51 8.77
C ILE A 6 -3.95 21.78 9.10
N LEU A 7 -2.98 21.77 8.18
CA LEU A 7 -1.71 21.07 8.36
C LEU A 7 -0.89 21.59 9.54
N THR A 8 -0.89 22.91 9.79
CA THR A 8 -0.22 23.46 10.97
C THR A 8 -0.84 22.96 12.28
N TYR A 9 -2.14 22.66 12.28
CA TYR A 9 -2.86 22.14 13.45
C TYR A 9 -2.74 20.62 13.59
N THR A 10 -2.77 19.88 12.48
CA THR A 10 -2.80 18.41 12.48
C THR A 10 -1.41 17.79 12.53
N GLU A 11 -0.40 18.44 11.91
CA GLU A 11 0.97 17.94 11.91
C GLU A 11 1.69 18.33 13.22
N GLN A 12 2.36 17.36 13.83
CA GLN A 12 3.14 17.57 15.06
C GLN A 12 4.50 18.23 14.76
N ASN A 13 4.46 19.37 14.10
CA ASN A 13 5.66 20.11 13.71
C ASN A 13 6.27 20.92 14.86
N SER A 14 7.59 21.09 14.82
CA SER A 14 8.24 22.05 15.72
C SER A 14 7.71 23.46 15.48
N PHE A 15 7.75 24.31 16.52
CA PHE A 15 7.30 25.71 16.40
C PHE A 15 7.95 26.43 15.20
N TRP A 16 9.25 26.23 14.98
CA TRP A 16 9.98 26.88 13.88
C TRP A 16 9.55 26.34 12.52
N THR A 17 9.35 25.03 12.39
CA THR A 17 8.83 24.40 11.15
C THR A 17 7.43 24.92 10.84
N ALA A 18 6.53 24.93 11.81
CA ALA A 18 5.17 25.46 11.67
C ALA A 18 5.15 26.94 11.26
N LEU A 19 6.04 27.75 11.85
CA LEU A 19 6.17 29.16 11.52
C LEU A 19 6.63 29.36 10.08
N ILE A 20 7.66 28.63 9.62
CA ILE A 20 8.15 28.67 8.23
C ILE A 20 7.07 28.21 7.27
N ALA A 21 6.42 27.07 7.56
CA ALA A 21 5.33 26.49 6.75
C ALA A 21 4.09 27.39 6.67
N THR A 22 3.93 28.35 7.60
CA THR A 22 2.88 29.36 7.55
C THR A 22 3.31 30.63 6.82
N LEU A 23 4.49 31.18 7.15
CA LEU A 23 4.95 32.46 6.60
C LEU A 23 5.21 32.41 5.09
N LEU A 24 5.82 31.35 4.60
CA LEU A 24 6.12 31.24 3.16
C LEU A 24 4.85 31.21 2.29
N PRO A 25 3.85 30.36 2.55
CA PRO A 25 2.59 30.38 1.79
C PRO A 25 1.79 31.66 2.00
N LEU A 26 1.75 32.21 3.21
CA LEU A 26 1.03 33.45 3.51
C LEU A 26 1.61 34.61 2.66
N GLY A 27 2.93 34.73 2.65
CA GLY A 27 3.62 35.73 1.83
C GLY A 27 3.37 35.52 0.33
N PHE A 28 3.46 34.27 -0.12
CA PHE A 28 3.18 33.89 -1.52
C PHE A 28 1.75 34.25 -1.92
N TYR A 29 0.73 33.78 -1.21
CA TYR A 29 -0.65 34.07 -1.58
C TYR A 29 -1.02 35.55 -1.45
N THR A 30 -0.45 36.27 -0.47
CA THR A 30 -0.67 37.71 -0.31
C THR A 30 -0.05 38.49 -1.48
N THR A 31 1.17 38.14 -1.89
CA THR A 31 1.83 38.73 -3.06
C THR A 31 1.04 38.44 -4.33
N PHE A 32 0.68 37.16 -4.54
CA PHE A 32 -0.10 36.72 -5.69
C PHE A 32 -1.43 37.46 -5.80
N ALA A 33 -2.12 37.64 -4.67
CA ALA A 33 -3.37 38.39 -4.61
C ALA A 33 -3.21 39.85 -5.03
N GLY A 34 -2.05 40.46 -4.75
CA GLY A 34 -1.74 41.85 -5.16
C GLY A 34 -1.44 42.01 -6.66
N LEU A 35 -1.09 40.95 -7.38
CA LEU A 35 -0.72 41.03 -8.80
C LEU A 35 -1.92 41.38 -9.71
N ALA A 36 -3.09 40.83 -9.41
CA ALA A 36 -4.26 41.03 -10.24
C ALA A 36 -4.89 42.42 -10.01
N ARG A 37 -5.14 43.15 -11.11
CA ARG A 37 -5.87 44.42 -11.05
C ARG A 37 -7.35 44.23 -10.74
N ARG A 38 -7.95 43.15 -11.26
CA ARG A 38 -9.37 42.80 -11.02
C ARG A 38 -9.43 41.76 -9.93
N SER A 39 -10.20 42.01 -8.85
CA SER A 39 -10.26 41.10 -7.70
C SER A 39 -10.75 39.70 -8.07
N GLY A 40 -11.73 39.57 -8.98
CA GLY A 40 -12.24 38.28 -9.42
C GLY A 40 -11.24 37.49 -10.29
N ALA A 41 -10.37 38.17 -11.05
CA ALA A 41 -9.36 37.50 -11.88
C ALA A 41 -8.33 36.74 -11.05
N MET A 42 -7.96 37.26 -9.86
CA MET A 42 -7.04 36.62 -8.94
C MET A 42 -7.53 35.21 -8.52
N VAL A 43 -8.81 35.09 -8.20
CA VAL A 43 -9.39 33.80 -7.76
C VAL A 43 -9.37 32.79 -8.91
N TRP A 44 -9.67 33.22 -10.13
CA TRP A 44 -9.60 32.35 -11.31
C TRP A 44 -8.18 31.96 -11.69
N TRP A 45 -7.20 32.85 -11.50
CA TRP A 45 -5.78 32.49 -11.67
C TRP A 45 -5.31 31.51 -10.58
N ALA A 46 -5.93 31.57 -9.39
CA ALA A 46 -5.65 30.65 -8.29
C ALA A 46 -6.36 29.29 -8.42
N LEU A 47 -7.13 29.05 -9.50
CA LEU A 47 -7.92 27.82 -9.67
C LEU A 47 -7.10 26.53 -9.47
N PRO A 48 -5.86 26.37 -9.98
CA PRO A 48 -5.05 25.18 -9.69
C PRO A 48 -4.76 25.01 -8.19
N PHE A 49 -4.47 26.08 -7.47
CA PHE A 49 -4.26 26.05 -6.01
C PHE A 49 -5.55 25.79 -5.23
N ILE A 50 -6.70 26.26 -5.75
CA ILE A 50 -8.02 25.96 -5.19
C ILE A 50 -8.33 24.47 -5.35
N PHE A 51 -8.03 23.86 -6.50
CA PHE A 51 -8.17 22.44 -6.73
C PHE A 51 -7.32 21.63 -5.73
N LEU A 52 -6.03 21.92 -5.62
CA LEU A 52 -5.15 21.27 -4.65
C LEU A 52 -5.63 21.47 -3.21
N SER A 53 -6.15 22.66 -2.90
CA SER A 53 -6.71 22.96 -1.58
C SER A 53 -7.99 22.17 -1.29
N ALA A 54 -8.87 21.99 -2.28
CA ALA A 54 -10.06 21.18 -2.18
C ALA A 54 -9.71 19.70 -1.98
N PHE A 55 -8.75 19.19 -2.74
CA PHE A 55 -8.24 17.84 -2.60
C PHE A 55 -7.64 17.60 -1.21
N GLN A 56 -6.83 18.54 -0.69
CA GLN A 56 -6.30 18.47 0.67
C GLN A 56 -7.40 18.40 1.74
N VAL A 57 -8.52 19.10 1.56
CA VAL A 57 -9.67 19.01 2.49
C VAL A 57 -10.25 17.59 2.50
N VAL A 58 -10.38 16.96 1.34
CA VAL A 58 -10.85 15.55 1.24
C VAL A 58 -9.87 14.61 1.95
N ILE A 59 -8.56 14.77 1.71
CA ILE A 59 -7.52 13.94 2.35
C ILE A 59 -7.55 14.12 3.87
N SER A 60 -7.64 15.35 4.35
CA SER A 60 -7.74 15.62 5.80
C SER A 60 -9.01 15.04 6.41
N TYR A 61 -10.09 14.93 5.65
CA TYR A 61 -11.32 14.25 6.09
C TYR A 61 -11.12 12.73 6.20
N LEU A 62 -10.44 12.10 5.23
CA LEU A 62 -10.24 10.65 5.21
C LEU A 62 -9.22 10.19 6.26
N PHE A 63 -8.12 10.91 6.42
CA PHE A 63 -6.98 10.47 7.22
C PHE A 63 -6.75 11.30 8.50
N GLY A 64 -7.58 12.34 8.74
CA GLY A 64 -7.44 13.22 9.89
C GLY A 64 -6.25 14.17 9.85
N SER A 65 -5.12 13.71 9.34
CA SER A 65 -3.85 14.44 9.19
C SER A 65 -3.23 14.09 7.84
N SER A 66 -2.13 14.75 7.48
CA SER A 66 -1.30 14.43 6.31
C SER A 66 -1.52 15.29 5.06
N VAL A 67 -0.43 15.44 4.32
CA VAL A 67 -0.37 16.10 3.02
C VAL A 67 -0.78 15.10 1.94
N ILE A 68 -1.27 15.59 0.80
CA ILE A 68 -1.54 14.75 -0.37
C ILE A 68 -0.24 14.03 -0.78
N ALA A 69 -0.20 12.72 -0.62
CA ALA A 69 0.96 11.87 -0.94
C ALA A 69 1.10 11.65 -2.46
N ALA A 70 2.28 11.21 -2.90
CA ALA A 70 2.50 10.81 -4.28
C ALA A 70 1.56 9.65 -4.68
N ASP A 71 1.38 8.68 -3.78
CA ASP A 71 0.51 7.52 -3.98
C ASP A 71 -0.96 7.89 -4.23
N MET A 72 -1.44 8.98 -3.63
CA MET A 72 -2.80 9.47 -3.86
C MET A 72 -3.01 10.01 -5.28
N PHE A 73 -1.96 10.59 -5.89
CA PHE A 73 -2.00 10.98 -7.30
C PHE A 73 -1.94 9.77 -8.23
N LEU A 74 -1.18 8.74 -7.89
CA LEU A 74 -1.14 7.48 -8.63
C LEU A 74 -2.50 6.78 -8.55
N ASN A 75 -3.10 6.68 -7.37
CA ASN A 75 -4.43 6.11 -7.19
C ASN A 75 -5.50 6.79 -8.05
N LEU A 76 -5.44 8.13 -8.22
CA LEU A 76 -6.36 8.82 -9.14
C LEU A 76 -6.27 8.33 -10.59
N SER A 77 -5.10 7.82 -11.01
CA SER A 77 -4.89 7.31 -12.38
C SER A 77 -5.16 5.82 -12.53
N THR A 78 -5.14 5.06 -11.44
CA THR A 78 -5.27 3.60 -11.42
C THR A 78 -6.62 3.11 -10.88
N THR A 79 -7.34 3.94 -10.11
CA THR A 79 -8.66 3.61 -9.55
C THR A 79 -9.69 3.40 -10.66
N ASN A 80 -10.35 2.25 -10.64
CA ASN A 80 -11.43 1.94 -11.58
C ASN A 80 -12.78 2.57 -11.14
N PRO A 81 -13.79 2.69 -12.04
CA PRO A 81 -15.08 3.32 -11.72
C PRO A 81 -15.85 2.66 -10.56
N ALA A 82 -15.68 1.36 -10.34
CA ALA A 82 -16.36 0.66 -9.25
C ALA A 82 -15.75 1.05 -7.89
N GLU A 83 -14.43 1.01 -7.76
CA GLU A 83 -13.70 1.47 -6.57
C GLU A 83 -13.95 2.95 -6.29
N ALA A 84 -13.93 3.79 -7.34
CA ALA A 84 -14.27 5.21 -7.21
C ALA A 84 -15.69 5.39 -6.65
N GLY A 85 -16.65 4.58 -7.10
CA GLY A 85 -18.03 4.59 -6.61
C GLY A 85 -18.15 4.20 -5.14
N GLU A 86 -17.44 3.16 -4.70
CA GLU A 86 -17.37 2.73 -3.30
C GLU A 86 -16.79 3.84 -2.40
N LEU A 87 -15.71 4.48 -2.82
CA LEU A 87 -15.09 5.58 -2.06
C LEU A 87 -15.99 6.83 -2.03
N LEU A 88 -16.56 7.23 -3.17
CA LEU A 88 -17.41 8.42 -3.28
C LEU A 88 -18.59 8.40 -2.31
N SER A 89 -19.21 7.23 -2.10
CA SER A 89 -20.32 7.07 -1.15
C SER A 89 -19.93 7.48 0.28
N ASN A 90 -18.67 7.38 0.64
CA ASN A 90 -18.15 7.66 1.98
C ASN A 90 -17.58 9.07 2.17
N ILE A 91 -17.24 9.78 1.09
CA ILE A 91 -16.66 11.13 1.16
C ILE A 91 -17.65 12.25 0.89
N TYR A 92 -18.96 11.97 0.80
CA TYR A 92 -19.99 13.00 0.63
C TYR A 92 -19.87 14.20 1.58
N PRO A 93 -19.61 14.04 2.91
CA PRO A 93 -19.44 15.18 3.79
C PRO A 93 -18.28 16.10 3.38
N ALA A 94 -17.16 15.52 2.94
CA ALA A 94 -16.02 16.29 2.44
C ALA A 94 -16.35 17.00 1.12
N ILE A 95 -17.07 16.33 0.21
CA ILE A 95 -17.55 16.94 -1.05
C ILE A 95 -18.45 18.12 -0.76
N ILE A 96 -19.41 17.98 0.17
CA ILE A 96 -20.30 19.07 0.59
C ILE A 96 -19.49 20.23 1.16
N ALA A 97 -18.51 19.95 2.04
CA ALA A 97 -17.64 20.98 2.62
C ALA A 97 -16.86 21.73 1.52
N VAL A 98 -16.28 21.01 0.56
CA VAL A 98 -15.60 21.59 -0.62
C VAL A 98 -16.57 22.49 -1.42
N CYS A 99 -17.77 22.01 -1.71
CA CYS A 99 -18.78 22.79 -2.44
C CYS A 99 -19.16 24.06 -1.68
N VAL A 100 -19.45 23.96 -0.38
CA VAL A 100 -19.83 25.10 0.46
C VAL A 100 -18.73 26.15 0.58
N ILE A 101 -17.47 25.73 0.60
CA ILE A 101 -16.32 26.64 0.72
C ILE A 101 -15.98 27.29 -0.63
N TYR A 102 -15.86 26.51 -1.69
CA TYR A 102 -15.25 26.99 -2.93
C TYR A 102 -16.26 27.47 -3.98
N LEU A 103 -17.49 26.94 -4.06
CA LEU A 103 -18.47 27.41 -5.04
C LEU A 103 -18.92 28.87 -4.78
N PRO A 104 -19.23 29.31 -3.54
CA PRO A 104 -19.50 30.71 -3.27
C PRO A 104 -18.33 31.64 -3.60
N LEU A 105 -17.08 31.19 -3.31
CA LEU A 105 -15.88 31.95 -3.65
C LEU A 105 -15.75 32.17 -5.15
N LEU A 106 -15.93 31.13 -5.96
CA LEU A 106 -15.89 31.21 -7.43
C LEU A 106 -17.06 32.03 -7.99
N TRP A 107 -18.24 31.91 -7.40
CA TRP A 107 -19.39 32.71 -7.77
C TRP A 107 -19.17 34.21 -7.51
N ILE A 108 -18.69 34.59 -6.32
CA ILE A 108 -18.35 35.96 -5.97
C ILE A 108 -17.25 36.49 -6.91
N ALA A 109 -16.21 35.69 -7.17
CA ALA A 109 -15.14 36.05 -8.10
C ALA A 109 -15.68 36.36 -9.51
N THR A 110 -16.61 35.54 -9.99
CA THR A 110 -17.28 35.72 -11.28
C THR A 110 -18.11 37.00 -11.30
N GLN A 111 -18.87 37.30 -10.22
CA GLN A 111 -19.62 38.56 -10.12
C GLN A 111 -18.69 39.78 -10.10
N HIS A 112 -17.56 39.70 -9.41
CA HIS A 112 -16.54 40.78 -9.40
C HIS A 112 -15.93 40.97 -10.77
N LEU A 113 -15.69 39.92 -11.56
CA LEU A 113 -15.23 40.02 -12.95
C LEU A 113 -16.27 40.73 -13.84
N ARG A 114 -17.53 40.29 -13.75
CA ARG A 114 -18.66 40.88 -14.53
C ARG A 114 -18.85 42.35 -14.20
N ARG A 115 -18.78 42.71 -12.92
CA ARG A 115 -18.90 44.09 -12.41
C ARG A 115 -17.62 44.90 -12.57
N ARG A 116 -16.54 44.32 -13.12
CA ARG A 116 -15.23 44.93 -13.31
C ARG A 116 -14.64 45.58 -12.05
N VAL A 117 -14.84 44.93 -10.87
CA VAL A 117 -14.33 45.42 -9.60
C VAL A 117 -12.80 45.47 -9.64
N ILE A 118 -12.25 46.66 -9.42
CA ILE A 118 -10.80 46.93 -9.50
C ILE A 118 -10.26 47.14 -8.09
N LEU A 119 -9.11 46.52 -7.81
CA LEU A 119 -8.34 46.75 -6.60
C LEU A 119 -7.48 48.02 -6.76
N GLU A 120 -7.58 48.92 -5.80
CA GLU A 120 -6.78 50.16 -5.80
C GLU A 120 -5.29 49.83 -5.78
N TRP A 121 -4.49 50.66 -6.50
CA TRP A 121 -3.04 50.45 -6.55
C TRP A 121 -2.37 50.52 -5.17
N ARG A 122 -2.81 51.39 -4.26
CA ARG A 122 -2.28 51.48 -2.90
C ARG A 122 -2.45 50.18 -2.14
N LEU A 123 -3.62 49.55 -2.25
CA LEU A 123 -3.90 48.23 -1.61
C LEU A 123 -3.03 47.15 -2.23
N ARG A 124 -3.00 47.05 -3.56
CA ARG A 124 -2.18 46.07 -4.28
C ARG A 124 -0.69 46.19 -3.93
N ARG A 125 -0.14 47.44 -3.91
CA ARG A 125 1.24 47.66 -3.50
C ARG A 125 1.51 47.19 -2.07
N ARG A 126 0.59 47.48 -1.13
CA ARG A 126 0.71 46.98 0.26
C ARG A 126 0.70 45.47 0.34
N MET A 127 -0.16 44.81 -0.45
CA MET A 127 -0.22 43.34 -0.50
C MET A 127 1.09 42.76 -1.09
N ILE A 128 1.58 43.31 -2.18
CA ILE A 128 2.84 42.85 -2.80
C ILE A 128 4.03 43.07 -1.88
N VAL A 129 4.20 44.29 -1.35
CA VAL A 129 5.35 44.60 -0.47
C VAL A 129 5.25 43.83 0.86
N GLY A 130 4.08 43.77 1.47
CA GLY A 130 3.86 43.02 2.70
C GLY A 130 4.05 41.52 2.51
N GLY A 131 3.51 40.97 1.41
CA GLY A 131 3.68 39.56 1.07
C GLY A 131 5.15 39.19 0.81
N LEU A 132 5.88 40.01 0.04
CA LEU A 132 7.32 39.83 -0.18
C LEU A 132 8.13 39.92 1.12
N ALA A 133 7.79 40.87 2.01
CA ALA A 133 8.43 40.98 3.31
C ALA A 133 8.17 39.74 4.19
N THR A 134 6.92 39.24 4.21
CA THR A 134 6.57 38.00 4.93
C THR A 134 7.33 36.79 4.36
N MET A 135 7.42 36.65 3.04
CA MET A 135 8.23 35.61 2.42
C MET A 135 9.72 35.75 2.75
N ALA A 136 10.26 36.98 2.76
CA ALA A 136 11.66 37.22 3.12
C ALA A 136 11.95 36.79 4.57
N ILE A 137 11.05 37.08 5.51
CA ILE A 137 11.17 36.61 6.90
C ILE A 137 11.17 35.08 6.94
N GLY A 138 10.21 34.42 6.30
CA GLY A 138 10.14 32.94 6.24
C GLY A 138 11.38 32.34 5.58
N ALA A 139 11.88 32.94 4.50
CA ALA A 139 13.11 32.50 3.82
C ALA A 139 14.37 32.70 4.69
N THR A 140 14.45 33.78 5.45
CA THR A 140 15.57 34.02 6.38
C THR A 140 15.59 32.98 7.48
N LEU A 141 14.42 32.65 8.05
CA LEU A 141 14.30 31.56 9.04
C LEU A 141 14.71 30.22 8.43
N LEU A 142 14.25 29.92 7.23
CA LEU A 142 14.62 28.70 6.51
C LEU A 142 16.13 28.59 6.24
N MET A 143 16.77 29.70 5.86
CA MET A 143 18.22 29.76 5.64
C MET A 143 19.05 29.68 6.93
N SER A 144 18.44 29.90 8.10
CA SER A 144 19.13 29.77 9.40
C SER A 144 19.30 28.33 9.87
N ILE A 145 18.66 27.37 9.21
CA ILE A 145 18.76 25.94 9.48
C ILE A 145 19.67 25.23 8.47
N CYS A 146 20.10 24.00 8.78
CA CYS A 146 20.96 23.26 7.87
C CYS A 146 20.24 22.95 6.53
N ARG A 147 21.01 22.89 5.46
CA ARG A 147 20.47 22.75 4.08
C ARG A 147 19.58 21.52 3.91
N SER A 148 19.94 20.39 4.48
CA SER A 148 19.14 19.15 4.37
C SER A 148 17.75 19.32 5.01
N GLU A 149 17.70 19.93 6.19
CA GLU A 149 16.45 20.18 6.89
C GLU A 149 15.60 21.26 6.20
N ALA A 150 16.24 22.29 5.65
CA ALA A 150 15.55 23.32 4.87
C ALA A 150 14.87 22.73 3.63
N VAL A 151 15.56 21.84 2.92
CA VAL A 151 14.98 21.11 1.77
C VAL A 151 13.83 20.22 2.21
N ARG A 152 13.98 19.49 3.33
CA ARG A 152 12.92 18.66 3.91
C ARG A 152 11.68 19.50 4.20
N ILE A 153 11.82 20.64 4.91
CA ILE A 153 10.68 21.49 5.25
C ILE A 153 9.93 21.98 4.01
N ILE A 154 10.65 22.46 2.97
CA ILE A 154 9.98 22.93 1.75
C ILE A 154 9.21 21.81 1.07
N ARG A 155 9.83 20.62 0.99
CA ARG A 155 9.31 19.48 0.27
C ARG A 155 8.16 18.80 1.00
N ASP A 156 8.26 18.68 2.34
CA ASP A 156 7.33 17.86 3.10
C ASP A 156 6.27 18.71 3.83
N GLU A 157 6.57 19.99 4.20
CA GLU A 157 5.73 20.77 5.09
C GLU A 157 5.12 22.05 4.47
N VAL A 158 5.72 22.61 3.42
CA VAL A 158 5.27 23.89 2.85
C VAL A 158 4.23 23.65 1.75
N PHE A 159 2.94 23.84 2.06
CA PHE A 159 1.86 23.81 1.06
C PHE A 159 1.86 25.11 0.20
N PRO A 160 1.77 25.06 -1.15
CA PRO A 160 1.55 23.87 -1.98
C PRO A 160 2.84 23.26 -2.57
N ALA A 161 4.03 23.65 -2.12
CA ALA A 161 5.29 23.14 -2.69
C ALA A 161 5.42 21.63 -2.50
N ASN A 162 5.05 21.11 -1.32
CA ASN A 162 5.00 19.69 -1.01
C ASN A 162 4.08 18.91 -1.96
N VAL A 163 2.88 19.42 -2.21
CA VAL A 163 1.90 18.77 -3.11
C VAL A 163 2.41 18.76 -4.56
N ILE A 164 3.04 19.85 -5.01
CA ILE A 164 3.65 19.94 -6.36
C ILE A 164 4.81 18.93 -6.46
N TYR A 165 5.61 18.79 -5.42
CA TYR A 165 6.68 17.79 -5.37
C TYR A 165 6.14 16.36 -5.43
N ASN A 166 5.11 16.04 -4.64
CA ASN A 166 4.49 14.72 -4.64
C ASN A 166 3.82 14.40 -5.99
N MET A 167 3.21 15.38 -6.64
CA MET A 167 2.71 15.23 -8.00
C MET A 167 3.84 14.95 -9.01
N TYR A 168 4.99 15.62 -8.87
CA TYR A 168 6.17 15.33 -9.68
C TYR A 168 6.67 13.90 -9.47
N LEU A 169 6.72 13.41 -8.22
CA LEU A 169 7.08 12.02 -7.92
C LEU A 169 6.12 11.04 -8.59
N ALA A 170 4.81 11.26 -8.47
CA ALA A 170 3.80 10.41 -9.09
C ALA A 170 3.93 10.36 -10.63
N ILE A 171 4.15 11.51 -11.28
CA ILE A 171 4.37 11.57 -12.74
C ILE A 171 5.65 10.83 -13.13
N THR A 172 6.72 10.96 -12.33
CA THR A 172 7.99 10.27 -12.59
C THR A 172 7.81 8.76 -12.47
N GLU A 173 7.11 8.31 -11.45
CA GLU A 173 6.80 6.90 -11.21
C GLU A 173 5.94 6.32 -12.34
N ALA A 174 4.84 6.98 -12.71
CA ALA A 174 4.00 6.58 -13.84
C ALA A 174 4.81 6.48 -15.16
N ARG A 175 5.76 7.40 -15.36
CA ARG A 175 6.68 7.35 -16.51
C ARG A 175 7.61 6.15 -16.44
N ASN A 176 8.22 5.86 -15.29
CA ASN A 176 9.09 4.71 -15.10
C ASN A 176 8.33 3.41 -15.37
N ILE A 177 7.12 3.28 -14.83
CA ILE A 177 6.23 2.15 -15.09
C ILE A 177 5.97 1.99 -16.59
N SER A 178 5.64 3.07 -17.29
CA SER A 178 5.35 3.01 -18.74
C SER A 178 6.56 2.58 -19.59
N HIS A 179 7.78 2.75 -19.09
CA HIS A 179 9.02 2.35 -19.77
C HIS A 179 9.54 0.98 -19.31
N TYR A 180 8.90 0.34 -18.35
CA TYR A 180 9.36 -0.89 -17.73
C TYR A 180 9.79 -1.97 -18.72
N ARG A 181 8.97 -2.23 -19.76
CA ARG A 181 9.29 -3.25 -20.78
C ARG A 181 10.60 -2.97 -21.52
N GLN A 182 11.00 -1.71 -21.63
CA GLN A 182 12.25 -1.32 -22.29
C GLN A 182 13.42 -1.41 -21.33
N THR A 183 13.24 -0.93 -20.08
CA THR A 183 14.29 -0.85 -19.08
C THR A 183 14.63 -2.20 -18.45
N SER A 184 13.68 -3.15 -18.43
CA SER A 184 13.88 -4.52 -17.94
C SER A 184 14.19 -5.55 -19.06
N PHE A 185 14.23 -5.13 -20.34
CA PHE A 185 14.33 -6.04 -21.48
C PHE A 185 15.53 -6.99 -21.39
N ASP A 186 16.71 -6.45 -21.14
CA ASP A 186 17.98 -7.21 -21.07
C ASP A 186 18.22 -7.88 -19.72
N PHE A 187 17.31 -7.70 -18.74
CA PHE A 187 17.47 -8.31 -17.43
C PHE A 187 17.18 -9.82 -17.49
N SER A 188 18.08 -10.61 -16.91
CA SER A 188 17.94 -12.04 -16.66
C SER A 188 18.30 -12.35 -15.23
N TYR A 189 17.57 -13.27 -14.63
CA TYR A 189 17.89 -13.80 -13.30
C TYR A 189 19.07 -14.77 -13.31
N GLU A 190 19.50 -15.24 -14.47
CA GLU A 190 20.47 -16.35 -14.59
C GLU A 190 20.03 -17.55 -13.72
N ALA A 191 18.74 -17.82 -13.74
CA ALA A 191 18.15 -18.78 -12.83
C ALA A 191 18.56 -20.21 -13.20
N SER A 192 18.97 -20.96 -12.19
CA SER A 192 19.24 -22.38 -12.29
C SER A 192 18.53 -23.14 -11.17
N ARG A 193 18.34 -24.42 -11.34
CA ARG A 193 17.62 -25.21 -10.37
C ARG A 193 18.23 -26.57 -10.16
N GLN A 194 18.34 -26.95 -8.88
CA GLN A 194 18.70 -28.30 -8.46
C GLN A 194 17.59 -28.83 -7.55
N SER A 195 16.86 -29.82 -8.00
CA SER A 195 15.77 -30.41 -7.24
C SER A 195 15.88 -31.93 -7.21
N PRO A 196 15.67 -32.57 -6.06
CA PRO A 196 15.56 -34.04 -5.97
C PRO A 196 14.21 -34.57 -6.46
N ALA A 197 13.22 -33.72 -6.75
CA ALA A 197 11.91 -34.16 -7.20
C ALA A 197 11.96 -34.71 -8.61
N THR A 198 11.42 -35.89 -8.80
CA THR A 198 11.28 -36.59 -10.10
C THR A 198 9.83 -36.60 -10.57
N GLU A 199 8.92 -36.17 -9.73
CA GLU A 199 7.48 -36.04 -9.97
C GLU A 199 7.07 -34.60 -10.24
N ARG A 200 5.78 -34.40 -10.52
CA ARG A 200 5.17 -33.07 -10.71
C ARG A 200 5.32 -32.23 -9.45
N GLU A 201 5.74 -31.00 -9.64
CA GLU A 201 5.89 -30.00 -8.60
C GLU A 201 4.96 -28.81 -8.84
N VAL A 202 4.31 -28.35 -7.76
CA VAL A 202 3.37 -27.23 -7.81
C VAL A 202 3.67 -26.25 -6.68
N TYR A 203 4.01 -25.04 -7.04
CA TYR A 203 4.22 -23.93 -6.10
C TYR A 203 3.12 -22.91 -6.29
N VAL A 204 2.47 -22.53 -5.18
CA VAL A 204 1.41 -21.52 -5.19
C VAL A 204 1.80 -20.36 -4.27
N MET A 205 1.81 -19.17 -4.83
CA MET A 205 1.98 -17.93 -4.07
C MET A 205 0.63 -17.21 -4.03
N VAL A 206 0.11 -16.99 -2.83
CA VAL A 206 -1.14 -16.26 -2.64
C VAL A 206 -0.82 -14.89 -2.06
N ILE A 207 -1.17 -13.84 -2.77
CA ILE A 207 -1.04 -12.45 -2.32
C ILE A 207 -2.39 -12.03 -1.77
N GLY A 208 -2.44 -11.76 -0.45
CA GLY A 208 -3.62 -11.23 0.22
C GLY A 208 -3.67 -9.72 0.13
N GLU A 209 -4.86 -9.14 0.21
CA GLU A 209 -5.12 -7.71 0.15
C GLU A 209 -5.61 -7.19 1.50
N ALA A 210 -5.01 -6.10 1.99
CA ALA A 210 -5.41 -5.34 3.17
C ALA A 210 -5.62 -6.19 4.44
N SER A 211 -4.83 -7.28 4.63
CA SER A 211 -5.11 -8.31 5.64
C SER A 211 -4.15 -8.22 6.82
N ARG A 212 -4.52 -7.40 7.83
CA ARG A 212 -3.72 -7.19 9.04
C ARG A 212 -3.70 -8.43 9.96
N ALA A 213 -2.53 -8.80 10.47
CA ALA A 213 -2.34 -9.94 11.38
C ALA A 213 -3.20 -9.85 12.66
N ALA A 214 -3.42 -8.64 13.16
CA ALA A 214 -4.14 -8.38 14.40
C ALA A 214 -5.60 -8.85 14.43
N ASN A 215 -6.24 -9.10 13.26
CA ASN A 215 -7.59 -9.64 13.16
C ASN A 215 -7.62 -11.14 12.81
N TRP A 216 -6.48 -11.81 12.79
CA TRP A 216 -6.42 -13.24 12.56
C TRP A 216 -6.40 -14.03 13.87
N GLN A 217 -7.32 -14.97 14.06
CA GLN A 217 -7.32 -15.86 15.22
C GLN A 217 -5.98 -16.61 15.38
N LEU A 218 -5.33 -16.98 14.26
CA LEU A 218 -3.99 -17.59 14.23
C LEU A 218 -2.90 -16.74 14.91
N TYR A 219 -3.09 -15.42 14.99
CA TYR A 219 -2.18 -14.47 15.65
C TYR A 219 -2.64 -14.11 17.08
N GLY A 220 -3.67 -14.79 17.60
CA GLY A 220 -4.17 -14.57 18.96
C GLY A 220 -5.35 -13.59 19.03
N TYR A 221 -5.96 -13.23 17.91
CA TYR A 221 -7.19 -12.45 17.94
C TYR A 221 -8.31 -13.25 18.62
N HIS A 222 -9.06 -12.60 19.50
CA HIS A 222 -10.05 -13.27 20.34
C HIS A 222 -11.31 -13.75 19.60
N ARG A 223 -11.55 -13.24 18.38
CA ARG A 223 -12.69 -13.62 17.54
C ARG A 223 -12.30 -14.77 16.58
N PRO A 224 -13.23 -15.71 16.30
CA PRO A 224 -12.94 -16.86 15.42
C PRO A 224 -12.96 -16.45 13.93
N THR A 225 -11.97 -15.67 13.51
CA THR A 225 -11.83 -15.17 12.14
C THR A 225 -11.11 -16.16 11.23
N THR A 226 -10.29 -17.07 11.78
CA THR A 226 -9.57 -18.08 10.99
C THR A 226 -9.75 -19.49 11.56
N PRO A 227 -11.01 -19.98 11.73
CA PRO A 227 -11.27 -21.25 12.42
C PRO A 227 -10.76 -22.48 11.66
N ARG A 228 -10.75 -22.47 10.32
CA ARG A 228 -10.31 -23.59 9.49
C ARG A 228 -8.79 -23.73 9.54
N LEU A 229 -8.07 -22.66 9.30
CA LEU A 229 -6.61 -22.65 9.39
C LEU A 229 -6.13 -22.88 10.83
N THR A 230 -6.86 -22.39 11.83
CA THR A 230 -6.53 -22.65 13.26
C THR A 230 -6.70 -24.14 13.62
N ALA A 231 -7.59 -24.86 12.97
CA ALA A 231 -7.76 -26.30 13.17
C ALA A 231 -6.68 -27.15 12.48
N ARG A 232 -5.89 -26.57 11.57
CA ARG A 232 -4.80 -27.26 10.88
C ARG A 232 -3.54 -27.31 11.75
N ASN A 233 -2.83 -28.43 11.68
CA ASN A 233 -1.55 -28.64 12.34
C ASN A 233 -0.37 -28.74 11.35
N ASP A 234 -0.65 -28.53 10.07
CA ASP A 234 0.28 -28.70 8.95
C ASP A 234 0.68 -27.37 8.28
N ILE A 235 0.35 -26.23 8.89
CA ILE A 235 0.74 -24.90 8.43
C ILE A 235 1.81 -24.27 9.33
N PHE A 236 2.59 -23.36 8.75
CA PHE A 236 3.60 -22.56 9.45
C PHE A 236 3.20 -21.09 9.38
N VAL A 237 2.94 -20.48 10.54
CA VAL A 237 2.51 -19.08 10.65
C VAL A 237 3.72 -18.21 10.94
N PHE A 238 4.01 -17.25 10.08
CA PHE A 238 5.12 -16.29 10.27
C PHE A 238 4.62 -15.05 11.00
N ARG A 239 4.94 -14.93 12.28
CA ARG A 239 4.33 -13.95 13.18
C ARG A 239 4.97 -12.57 13.12
N GLY A 240 6.20 -12.45 12.60
CA GLY A 240 6.98 -11.21 12.61
C GLY A 240 7.06 -10.48 11.29
N ILE A 241 6.13 -10.71 10.35
CA ILE A 241 6.18 -10.10 9.03
C ILE A 241 5.56 -8.70 9.05
N THR A 242 6.33 -7.73 8.57
CA THR A 242 5.85 -6.38 8.30
C THR A 242 5.90 -6.08 6.82
N THR A 243 4.95 -5.29 6.31
CA THR A 243 4.98 -4.89 4.90
C THR A 243 6.09 -3.88 4.62
N GLN A 244 6.59 -3.88 3.38
CA GLN A 244 7.53 -2.87 2.88
C GLN A 244 6.84 -1.56 2.52
N SER A 245 5.53 -1.53 2.30
CA SER A 245 4.72 -0.34 2.03
C SER A 245 3.26 -0.59 2.41
N ASN A 246 2.52 0.47 2.72
CA ASN A 246 1.11 0.42 3.07
C ASN A 246 0.18 0.72 1.88
N THR A 247 0.66 0.54 0.66
CA THR A 247 -0.11 0.75 -0.57
C THR A 247 0.08 -0.42 -1.52
N THR A 248 -0.99 -0.95 -2.08
CA THR A 248 -1.00 -2.13 -2.96
C THR A 248 -0.08 -1.95 -4.17
N HIS A 249 -0.14 -0.79 -4.83
CA HIS A 249 0.66 -0.53 -6.03
C HIS A 249 2.19 -0.43 -5.78
N LYS A 250 2.64 -0.36 -4.52
CA LYS A 250 4.05 -0.47 -4.12
C LYS A 250 4.36 -1.82 -3.49
N SER A 251 3.52 -2.28 -2.55
CA SER A 251 3.79 -3.50 -1.78
C SER A 251 3.76 -4.75 -2.66
N VAL A 252 2.74 -4.90 -3.53
CA VAL A 252 2.62 -6.07 -4.41
C VAL A 252 3.77 -6.18 -5.41
N PRO A 253 4.18 -5.12 -6.14
CA PRO A 253 5.38 -5.18 -6.99
C PRO A 253 6.66 -5.54 -6.22
N MET A 254 6.85 -5.03 -5.00
CA MET A 254 7.99 -5.41 -4.17
C MET A 254 7.93 -6.87 -3.69
N ILE A 255 6.73 -7.39 -3.38
CA ILE A 255 6.51 -8.81 -3.06
C ILE A 255 6.85 -9.71 -4.27
N LEU A 256 6.50 -9.26 -5.47
CA LEU A 256 6.74 -9.99 -6.72
C LEU A 256 8.19 -9.87 -7.24
N SER A 257 9.04 -9.08 -6.61
CA SER A 257 10.40 -8.80 -7.08
C SER A 257 11.48 -9.09 -6.05
N SER A 258 12.74 -9.23 -6.53
CA SER A 258 13.92 -9.34 -5.67
C SER A 258 14.43 -7.99 -5.15
N VAL A 259 13.65 -6.92 -5.29
CA VAL A 259 14.12 -5.57 -5.01
C VAL A 259 13.96 -5.25 -3.53
N HIS A 260 15.06 -4.90 -2.88
CA HIS A 260 15.04 -4.41 -1.51
C HIS A 260 14.50 -2.97 -1.45
N THR A 261 13.77 -2.63 -0.39
CA THR A 261 13.16 -1.29 -0.19
C THR A 261 14.14 -0.13 -0.40
N SER A 262 15.41 -0.29 0.01
CA SER A 262 16.45 0.74 -0.18
C SER A 262 16.91 0.93 -1.64
N GLN A 263 16.49 0.06 -2.53
CA GLN A 263 16.83 0.05 -3.95
C GLN A 263 15.56 0.11 -4.82
N HIS A 264 14.51 0.77 -4.33
CA HIS A 264 13.20 0.77 -4.97
C HIS A 264 13.23 1.11 -6.47
N ASP A 265 14.13 2.01 -6.90
CA ASP A 265 14.26 2.38 -8.33
C ASP A 265 14.65 1.19 -9.22
N GLU A 266 15.30 0.16 -8.68
CA GLU A 266 15.64 -1.07 -9.40
C GLU A 266 14.39 -1.87 -9.81
N LEU A 267 13.24 -1.62 -9.19
CA LEU A 267 11.96 -2.25 -9.55
C LEU A 267 11.59 -2.01 -11.02
N TYR A 268 12.00 -0.88 -11.58
CA TYR A 268 11.72 -0.53 -12.97
C TYR A 268 12.73 -1.13 -13.96
N HIS A 269 13.76 -1.81 -13.46
CA HIS A 269 14.85 -2.40 -14.26
C HIS A 269 14.97 -3.92 -14.11
N ARG A 270 14.31 -4.51 -13.11
CA ARG A 270 14.34 -5.95 -12.85
C ARG A 270 12.98 -6.57 -13.11
N LYS A 271 12.99 -7.78 -13.65
CA LYS A 271 11.79 -8.61 -13.82
C LYS A 271 11.29 -9.16 -12.49
N GLY A 272 10.10 -9.75 -12.47
CA GLY A 272 9.46 -10.32 -11.28
C GLY A 272 9.69 -11.82 -11.10
N VAL A 273 9.04 -12.35 -10.07
CA VAL A 273 9.11 -13.77 -9.68
C VAL A 273 8.67 -14.71 -10.79
N LEU A 274 7.70 -14.30 -11.62
CA LEU A 274 7.22 -15.12 -12.73
C LEU A 274 8.31 -15.30 -13.80
N ALA A 275 9.08 -14.27 -14.11
CA ALA A 275 10.23 -14.38 -15.00
C ALA A 275 11.33 -15.28 -14.41
N LEU A 276 11.60 -15.18 -13.09
CA LEU A 276 12.53 -16.08 -12.41
C LEU A 276 12.13 -17.54 -12.57
N PHE A 277 10.86 -17.86 -12.36
CA PHE A 277 10.35 -19.23 -12.50
C PHE A 277 10.33 -19.70 -13.96
N ASN A 278 10.00 -18.82 -14.92
CA ASN A 278 10.10 -19.13 -16.34
C ASN A 278 11.54 -19.52 -16.75
N GLU A 279 12.54 -18.73 -16.31
CA GLU A 279 13.96 -19.04 -16.55
C GLU A 279 14.38 -20.37 -15.92
N ALA A 280 13.79 -20.73 -14.76
CA ALA A 280 14.02 -22.00 -14.09
C ALA A 280 13.23 -23.19 -14.70
N GLY A 281 12.47 -22.98 -15.77
CA GLY A 281 11.75 -23.99 -16.52
C GLY A 281 10.39 -24.40 -15.93
N PHE A 282 9.70 -23.48 -15.28
CA PHE A 282 8.32 -23.66 -14.82
C PHE A 282 7.32 -23.13 -15.85
N SER A 283 6.14 -23.73 -15.93
CA SER A 283 4.95 -23.09 -16.46
C SER A 283 4.38 -22.15 -15.41
N THR A 284 4.11 -20.91 -15.78
CA THR A 284 3.75 -19.85 -14.83
C THR A 284 2.38 -19.26 -15.12
N HIS A 285 1.59 -19.06 -14.08
CA HIS A 285 0.22 -18.53 -14.16
C HIS A 285 0.05 -17.40 -13.16
N PHE A 286 -0.65 -16.33 -13.57
CA PHE A 286 -1.06 -15.24 -12.69
C PHE A 286 -2.57 -15.05 -12.80
N ILE A 287 -3.28 -15.22 -11.68
CA ILE A 287 -4.72 -15.07 -11.60
C ILE A 287 -5.06 -14.01 -10.57
N SER A 288 -5.86 -13.02 -10.95
CA SER A 288 -6.27 -11.93 -10.07
C SER A 288 -7.79 -11.75 -10.07
N THR A 289 -8.36 -11.60 -8.88
CA THR A 289 -9.73 -11.13 -8.66
C THR A 289 -9.82 -9.62 -8.56
N GLN A 290 -8.69 -8.92 -8.57
CA GLN A 290 -8.62 -7.48 -8.77
C GLN A 290 -8.54 -7.14 -10.26
N ALA A 291 -9.18 -6.04 -10.67
CA ALA A 291 -9.14 -5.59 -12.05
C ALA A 291 -7.74 -5.09 -12.45
N GLN A 292 -7.44 -5.19 -13.73
CA GLN A 292 -6.24 -4.57 -14.30
C GLN A 292 -6.30 -3.05 -14.16
N GLN A 293 -5.22 -2.44 -13.70
CA GLN A 293 -5.17 -1.02 -13.34
C GLN A 293 -4.14 -0.21 -14.14
N GLY A 294 -3.33 -0.86 -14.99
CA GLY A 294 -2.21 -0.22 -15.67
C GLY A 294 -1.03 0.12 -14.75
N ALA A 295 -1.01 -0.50 -13.55
CA ALA A 295 0.03 -0.34 -12.55
C ALA A 295 1.21 -1.29 -12.78
N MET A 296 2.28 -1.15 -12.00
CA MET A 296 3.47 -2.02 -12.09
C MET A 296 3.13 -3.51 -11.91
N ILE A 297 2.09 -3.82 -11.11
CA ILE A 297 1.57 -5.18 -10.91
C ILE A 297 1.24 -5.85 -12.25
N ASP A 298 0.57 -5.14 -13.15
CA ASP A 298 0.14 -5.68 -14.44
C ASP A 298 1.33 -5.99 -15.36
N TYR A 299 2.39 -5.21 -15.27
CA TYR A 299 3.62 -5.47 -16.04
C TYR A 299 4.35 -6.70 -15.53
N LEU A 300 4.44 -6.89 -14.21
CA LEU A 300 5.03 -8.08 -13.60
C LEU A 300 4.15 -9.32 -13.82
N ALA A 301 2.83 -9.18 -13.75
CA ALA A 301 1.89 -10.25 -14.06
C ALA A 301 2.01 -10.72 -15.51
N ALA A 302 2.22 -9.77 -16.46
CA ALA A 302 2.39 -10.07 -17.88
C ALA A 302 3.65 -10.88 -18.24
N GLU A 303 4.52 -11.15 -17.26
CA GLU A 303 5.65 -12.07 -17.41
C GLU A 303 5.25 -13.54 -17.30
N ALA A 304 4.04 -13.85 -16.81
CA ALA A 304 3.51 -15.21 -16.76
C ALA A 304 3.22 -15.78 -18.16
N ASN A 305 3.22 -17.11 -18.30
CA ASN A 305 2.78 -17.76 -19.52
C ASN A 305 1.26 -17.60 -19.73
N GLU A 306 0.48 -17.58 -18.64
CA GLU A 306 -0.96 -17.31 -18.67
C GLU A 306 -1.32 -16.26 -17.63
N VAL A 307 -2.13 -15.26 -18.01
CA VAL A 307 -2.61 -14.19 -17.13
C VAL A 307 -4.12 -14.09 -17.22
N ILE A 308 -4.79 -14.18 -16.07
CA ILE A 308 -6.25 -14.10 -15.97
C ILE A 308 -6.64 -13.01 -14.98
N TYR A 309 -7.40 -12.03 -15.45
CA TYR A 309 -8.07 -11.04 -14.61
C TYR A 309 -9.57 -11.34 -14.56
N ILE A 310 -10.07 -11.68 -13.38
CA ILE A 310 -11.47 -12.01 -13.18
C ILE A 310 -12.23 -10.74 -12.87
N THR A 311 -13.18 -10.39 -13.74
CA THR A 311 -13.94 -9.14 -13.61
C THR A 311 -15.03 -9.28 -12.55
N PRO A 312 -15.15 -8.34 -11.60
CA PRO A 312 -16.24 -8.31 -10.63
C PRO A 312 -17.65 -8.26 -11.30
N PRO A 313 -18.69 -8.81 -10.64
CA PRO A 313 -18.68 -9.30 -9.26
C PRO A 313 -18.21 -10.76 -9.16
N ALA A 314 -17.06 -11.00 -8.56
CA ALA A 314 -16.58 -12.32 -8.21
C ALA A 314 -16.03 -12.29 -6.78
N TYR A 315 -16.15 -13.42 -6.07
CA TYR A 315 -15.51 -13.64 -4.78
C TYR A 315 -14.24 -14.45 -4.96
N ASP A 316 -13.30 -14.36 -4.01
CA ASP A 316 -11.98 -15.03 -4.11
C ASP A 316 -12.04 -16.57 -4.21
N GLU A 317 -13.18 -17.18 -3.98
CA GLU A 317 -13.40 -18.62 -4.17
C GLU A 317 -13.14 -19.06 -5.62
N VAL A 318 -13.34 -18.18 -6.59
CA VAL A 318 -13.03 -18.42 -8.01
C VAL A 318 -11.54 -18.67 -8.25
N LEU A 319 -10.64 -18.18 -7.38
CA LEU A 319 -9.20 -18.49 -7.44
C LEU A 319 -8.94 -19.98 -7.23
N VAL A 320 -9.76 -20.66 -6.39
CA VAL A 320 -9.68 -22.10 -6.17
C VAL A 320 -10.13 -22.86 -7.41
N GLU A 321 -11.20 -22.41 -8.08
CA GLU A 321 -11.71 -23.00 -9.31
C GLU A 321 -10.68 -22.88 -10.45
N GLU A 322 -10.05 -21.72 -10.61
CA GLU A 322 -9.01 -21.51 -11.61
C GLU A 322 -7.74 -22.31 -11.30
N LEU A 323 -7.34 -22.41 -10.04
CA LEU A 323 -6.23 -23.28 -9.63
C LEU A 323 -6.54 -24.75 -9.99
N GLN A 324 -7.76 -25.22 -9.72
CA GLN A 324 -8.18 -26.57 -10.06
C GLN A 324 -8.15 -26.79 -11.59
N ARG A 325 -8.61 -25.80 -12.38
CA ARG A 325 -8.53 -25.84 -13.85
C ARG A 325 -7.07 -26.00 -14.31
N ILE A 326 -6.16 -25.16 -13.80
CA ILE A 326 -4.73 -25.22 -14.15
C ILE A 326 -4.13 -26.58 -13.79
N LEU A 327 -4.42 -27.09 -12.59
CA LEU A 327 -3.90 -28.41 -12.17
C LEU A 327 -4.36 -29.56 -13.09
N ASN A 328 -5.53 -29.44 -13.70
CA ASN A 328 -6.11 -30.44 -14.58
C ASN A 328 -5.64 -30.27 -16.04
N GLU A 329 -5.48 -29.03 -16.53
CA GLU A 329 -5.24 -28.75 -17.95
C GLU A 329 -3.75 -28.60 -18.28
N ASP A 330 -2.97 -27.95 -17.41
CA ASP A 330 -1.53 -27.81 -17.60
C ASP A 330 -0.81 -29.06 -17.14
N THR A 331 -0.28 -29.84 -18.08
CA THR A 331 0.45 -31.07 -17.81
C THR A 331 1.94 -30.90 -17.59
N SER A 332 2.41 -29.65 -17.50
CA SER A 332 3.81 -29.33 -17.23
C SER A 332 4.27 -29.98 -15.93
N PRO A 333 5.49 -30.50 -15.89
CA PRO A 333 6.02 -31.16 -14.69
C PRO A 333 6.27 -30.16 -13.56
N ARG A 334 6.32 -28.86 -13.83
CA ARG A 334 6.60 -27.80 -12.87
C ARG A 334 5.69 -26.63 -13.10
N LEU A 335 4.92 -26.29 -12.07
CA LEU A 335 3.97 -25.19 -12.08
C LEU A 335 4.32 -24.15 -11.00
N MET A 336 4.20 -22.90 -11.38
CA MET A 336 4.17 -21.76 -10.47
C MET A 336 2.89 -20.96 -10.71
N VAL A 337 2.05 -20.86 -9.70
CA VAL A 337 0.78 -20.13 -9.78
C VAL A 337 0.79 -18.99 -8.76
N VAL A 338 0.61 -17.77 -9.22
CA VAL A 338 0.38 -16.60 -8.36
C VAL A 338 -1.11 -16.31 -8.36
N LEU A 339 -1.71 -16.32 -7.17
CA LEU A 339 -3.10 -15.98 -6.91
C LEU A 339 -3.15 -14.64 -6.20
N HIS A 340 -3.70 -13.62 -6.84
CA HIS A 340 -3.83 -12.27 -6.30
C HIS A 340 -5.30 -12.03 -5.91
N SER A 341 -5.57 -12.07 -4.61
CA SER A 341 -6.92 -12.01 -4.06
C SER A 341 -7.43 -10.57 -3.92
N TYR A 342 -8.75 -10.40 -3.91
CA TYR A 342 -9.39 -9.14 -3.55
C TYR A 342 -9.48 -8.98 -2.01
N GLY A 343 -9.37 -10.07 -1.28
CA GLY A 343 -9.14 -10.16 0.15
C GLY A 343 -10.05 -9.29 1.00
N SER A 344 -9.44 -8.41 1.79
CA SER A 344 -10.15 -7.47 2.67
C SER A 344 -10.12 -6.03 2.16
N HIS A 345 -10.05 -5.83 0.83
CA HIS A 345 -10.13 -4.50 0.23
C HIS A 345 -11.44 -3.79 0.59
N PHE A 346 -11.39 -2.52 0.85
CA PHE A 346 -12.58 -1.70 1.07
C PHE A 346 -13.48 -1.68 -0.22
N SER A 347 -14.84 -1.80 -0.18
CA SER A 347 -15.70 -1.91 0.99
C SER A 347 -15.82 -3.39 1.44
N TYR A 348 -15.45 -3.69 2.67
CA TYR A 348 -15.33 -5.06 3.22
C TYR A 348 -16.58 -5.90 3.09
N HIS A 349 -17.76 -5.28 3.24
CA HIS A 349 -19.08 -5.90 3.11
C HIS A 349 -19.31 -6.62 1.76
N HIS A 350 -18.60 -6.20 0.71
CA HIS A 350 -18.68 -6.77 -0.63
C HIS A 350 -17.63 -7.86 -0.90
N ARG A 351 -16.80 -8.22 0.08
CA ARG A 351 -15.69 -9.16 -0.10
C ARG A 351 -16.05 -10.61 0.23
N TYR A 352 -17.27 -10.89 0.65
CA TYR A 352 -17.78 -12.24 0.95
C TYR A 352 -19.26 -12.36 0.59
N PRO A 353 -19.76 -13.57 0.25
CA PRO A 353 -21.18 -13.82 0.05
C PRO A 353 -21.98 -13.52 1.32
N ARG A 354 -23.14 -12.90 1.21
CA ARG A 354 -24.00 -12.57 2.38
C ARG A 354 -24.34 -13.79 3.25
N SER A 355 -24.45 -14.96 2.64
CA SER A 355 -24.65 -16.24 3.35
C SER A 355 -23.47 -16.62 4.26
N MET A 356 -22.30 -16.02 4.06
CA MET A 356 -21.07 -16.29 4.83
C MET A 356 -20.84 -15.24 5.94
N ALA A 357 -21.73 -14.25 6.10
CA ALA A 357 -21.68 -13.29 7.19
C ALA A 357 -21.86 -13.99 8.54
N TYR A 358 -20.81 -13.98 9.36
CA TYR A 358 -20.78 -14.60 10.69
C TYR A 358 -20.90 -13.57 11.83
N PHE A 359 -20.19 -12.45 11.67
CA PHE A 359 -20.23 -11.34 12.62
C PHE A 359 -21.25 -10.30 12.14
N VAL A 360 -22.31 -10.06 12.94
CA VAL A 360 -23.38 -9.13 12.59
C VAL A 360 -23.63 -8.17 13.76
N PRO A 361 -24.14 -6.95 13.50
CA PRO A 361 -24.47 -6.36 12.20
C PRO A 361 -23.21 -5.99 11.40
N ASP A 362 -23.23 -6.17 10.08
CA ASP A 362 -22.13 -5.94 9.16
C ASP A 362 -22.60 -5.14 7.90
N ASP A 363 -23.66 -4.38 8.05
CA ASP A 363 -24.23 -3.58 6.97
C ASP A 363 -23.20 -2.64 6.34
N ASP A 364 -23.34 -2.37 5.05
CA ASP A 364 -22.60 -1.31 4.40
C ASP A 364 -23.02 0.04 4.97
N VAL A 365 -22.08 0.76 5.55
CA VAL A 365 -22.33 1.98 6.30
C VAL A 365 -21.24 3.02 6.04
N ALA A 366 -21.62 4.29 6.19
CA ALA A 366 -20.66 5.39 6.12
C ALA A 366 -19.56 5.25 7.19
N ILE A 367 -18.34 5.62 6.82
CA ILE A 367 -17.16 5.61 7.70
C ILE A 367 -17.34 6.70 8.75
N ASN A 368 -17.54 6.28 9.98
CA ASN A 368 -17.51 7.15 11.16
C ASN A 368 -17.38 6.29 12.45
N PRO A 369 -16.93 6.88 13.57
CA PRO A 369 -16.75 6.15 14.82
C PRO A 369 -18.00 5.43 15.34
N GLY A 370 -19.19 5.97 15.08
CA GLY A 370 -20.47 5.35 15.47
C GLY A 370 -20.75 4.02 14.75
N ASN A 371 -20.13 3.80 13.60
CA ASN A 371 -20.25 2.57 12.80
C ASN A 371 -19.10 1.58 12.98
N LYS A 372 -18.15 1.88 13.86
CA LYS A 372 -16.94 1.07 14.10
C LYS A 372 -17.21 -0.43 14.26
N LEU A 373 -18.25 -0.80 14.99
CA LEU A 373 -18.62 -2.22 15.19
C LEU A 373 -19.02 -2.89 13.86
N LYS A 374 -19.85 -2.23 13.04
CA LYS A 374 -20.31 -2.76 11.75
C LYS A 374 -19.15 -2.91 10.78
N ILE A 375 -18.30 -1.90 10.70
CA ILE A 375 -17.08 -1.89 9.87
C ILE A 375 -16.15 -3.04 10.28
N ARG A 376 -15.90 -3.20 11.59
CA ARG A 376 -15.07 -4.30 12.10
C ARG A 376 -15.70 -5.67 11.84
N ASN A 377 -17.02 -5.81 11.97
CA ASN A 377 -17.71 -7.04 11.68
C ASN A 377 -17.58 -7.43 10.20
N ALA A 378 -17.78 -6.48 9.29
CA ALA A 378 -17.60 -6.71 7.87
C ALA A 378 -16.14 -7.09 7.53
N TYR A 379 -15.16 -6.41 8.12
CA TYR A 379 -13.75 -6.75 7.96
C TYR A 379 -13.41 -8.14 8.51
N ASP A 380 -13.88 -8.49 9.69
CA ASP A 380 -13.67 -9.82 10.29
C ASP A 380 -14.34 -10.94 9.47
N ASN A 381 -15.48 -10.66 8.84
CA ASN A 381 -16.12 -11.57 7.89
C ASN A 381 -15.28 -11.76 6.62
N SER A 382 -14.65 -10.72 6.09
CA SER A 382 -13.75 -10.87 4.93
C SER A 382 -12.52 -11.71 5.26
N ILE A 383 -11.92 -11.53 6.45
CA ILE A 383 -10.85 -12.41 6.94
C ILE A 383 -11.33 -13.86 7.06
N ARG A 384 -12.55 -14.06 7.59
CA ARG A 384 -13.11 -15.40 7.72
C ARG A 384 -13.39 -16.06 6.36
N TYR A 385 -13.68 -15.27 5.34
CA TYR A 385 -13.81 -15.76 3.98
C TYR A 385 -12.44 -16.10 3.36
N THR A 386 -11.42 -15.29 3.61
CA THR A 386 -10.03 -15.61 3.24
C THR A 386 -9.55 -16.92 3.88
N ASP A 387 -9.92 -17.20 5.15
CA ASP A 387 -9.65 -18.47 5.82
C ASP A 387 -10.23 -19.66 5.05
N LEU A 388 -11.48 -19.55 4.57
CA LEU A 388 -12.11 -20.58 3.73
C LEU A 388 -11.35 -20.78 2.41
N VAL A 389 -11.02 -19.69 1.71
CA VAL A 389 -10.34 -19.76 0.42
C VAL A 389 -8.97 -20.42 0.56
N LEU A 390 -8.18 -20.03 1.56
CA LEU A 390 -6.85 -20.61 1.80
C LEU A 390 -6.94 -22.09 2.20
N ASP A 391 -7.89 -22.47 3.03
CA ASP A 391 -8.11 -23.87 3.41
C ASP A 391 -8.51 -24.72 2.20
N ASN A 392 -9.34 -24.19 1.29
CA ASN A 392 -9.71 -24.86 0.05
C ASN A 392 -8.51 -25.01 -0.91
N ILE A 393 -7.65 -23.99 -1.05
CA ILE A 393 -6.40 -24.07 -1.84
C ILE A 393 -5.50 -25.17 -1.28
N ILE A 394 -5.28 -25.19 0.03
CA ILE A 394 -4.45 -26.21 0.70
C ILE A 394 -5.03 -27.61 0.46
N SER A 395 -6.34 -27.78 0.65
CA SER A 395 -7.02 -29.07 0.45
C SER A 395 -6.94 -29.57 -0.99
N LEU A 396 -7.04 -28.65 -1.96
CA LEU A 396 -6.87 -28.97 -3.38
C LEU A 396 -5.43 -29.44 -3.68
N LEU A 397 -4.43 -28.73 -3.18
CA LEU A 397 -3.02 -29.09 -3.35
C LEU A 397 -2.68 -30.42 -2.67
N ASP A 398 -3.20 -30.66 -1.48
CA ASP A 398 -2.99 -31.92 -0.74
C ASP A 398 -3.59 -33.12 -1.51
N SER A 399 -4.78 -32.94 -2.09
CA SER A 399 -5.44 -33.98 -2.89
C SER A 399 -4.74 -34.26 -4.22
N SER A 400 -3.94 -33.35 -4.74
CA SER A 400 -3.24 -33.50 -6.04
C SER A 400 -2.09 -34.51 -6.03
N ALA A 401 -1.70 -35.00 -4.86
CA ALA A 401 -0.59 -35.93 -4.61
C ALA A 401 0.75 -35.50 -5.23
N SER A 402 0.90 -34.21 -5.57
CA SER A 402 2.12 -33.63 -6.12
C SER A 402 3.09 -33.19 -5.02
N CYS A 403 4.35 -32.94 -5.38
CA CYS A 403 5.28 -32.22 -4.51
C CYS A 403 4.88 -30.75 -4.50
N SER A 404 4.06 -30.32 -3.53
CA SER A 404 3.45 -29.00 -3.54
C SER A 404 3.82 -28.18 -2.31
N ALA A 405 3.90 -26.86 -2.51
CA ALA A 405 4.03 -25.91 -1.43
C ALA A 405 3.23 -24.63 -1.73
N MET A 406 2.64 -24.03 -0.70
CA MET A 406 1.93 -22.77 -0.78
C MET A 406 2.56 -21.76 0.17
N PHE A 407 2.66 -20.50 -0.27
CA PHE A 407 3.03 -19.36 0.56
C PHE A 407 1.97 -18.28 0.43
N TYR A 408 1.40 -17.86 1.54
CA TYR A 408 0.47 -16.72 1.63
C TYR A 408 1.14 -15.56 2.34
N CYS A 409 0.99 -14.37 1.80
CA CYS A 409 1.34 -13.12 2.48
C CYS A 409 0.38 -12.02 2.06
N ALA A 410 -0.14 -11.29 3.03
CA ALA A 410 -0.86 -10.06 2.74
C ALA A 410 0.13 -8.95 2.33
N ASP A 411 -0.32 -8.09 1.45
CA ASP A 411 0.47 -6.99 0.91
C ASP A 411 0.64 -5.85 1.92
N HIS A 412 -0.42 -5.46 2.61
CA HIS A 412 -0.44 -4.53 3.75
C HIS A 412 -1.60 -4.84 4.69
N GLY A 413 -1.65 -4.13 5.80
CA GLY A 413 -2.78 -4.17 6.72
C GLY A 413 -3.70 -2.96 6.55
N GLU A 414 -4.58 -2.72 7.55
CA GLU A 414 -5.69 -1.78 7.45
C GLU A 414 -5.99 -1.11 8.80
N ASP A 415 -6.26 0.19 8.81
CA ASP A 415 -6.81 0.90 9.96
C ASP A 415 -8.35 0.78 9.96
N LEU A 416 -8.93 0.45 11.11
CA LEU A 416 -10.38 0.25 11.29
C LEU A 416 -10.94 1.14 12.42
N LEU A 417 -10.57 2.40 12.41
CA LEU A 417 -10.90 3.36 13.47
C LEU A 417 -10.31 2.93 14.84
N ASP A 418 -9.11 2.35 14.82
CA ASP A 418 -8.41 1.88 16.01
C ASP A 418 -7.74 3.04 16.77
N GLY A 419 -7.44 2.80 18.07
CA GLY A 419 -6.74 3.77 18.91
C GLY A 419 -7.52 5.08 19.12
N THR A 420 -6.80 6.11 19.51
CA THR A 420 -7.32 7.45 19.76
C THR A 420 -7.47 8.30 18.50
N ASP A 421 -6.68 7.99 17.46
CA ASP A 421 -6.65 8.74 16.20
C ASP A 421 -7.80 8.38 15.26
N GLU A 422 -8.50 7.26 15.54
CA GLU A 422 -9.64 6.76 14.76
C GLU A 422 -9.40 6.78 13.24
N ARG A 423 -8.18 6.40 12.82
CA ARG A 423 -7.81 6.33 11.41
C ARG A 423 -8.55 5.21 10.69
N PHE A 424 -8.72 5.39 9.39
CA PHE A 424 -9.41 4.43 8.56
C PHE A 424 -8.68 4.24 7.22
N LEU A 425 -8.77 3.03 6.64
CA LEU A 425 -8.07 2.62 5.43
C LEU A 425 -6.53 2.50 5.60
N HIS A 426 -5.86 2.35 4.48
CA HIS A 426 -4.42 2.31 4.29
C HIS A 426 -3.94 3.50 3.44
N SER A 427 -2.72 3.47 2.93
CA SER A 427 -2.14 4.55 2.12
C SER A 427 -2.00 5.89 2.85
N SER A 428 -2.08 5.88 4.18
CA SER A 428 -1.80 7.07 4.98
C SER A 428 -0.31 7.40 4.94
N PRO A 429 0.09 8.67 4.72
CA PRO A 429 1.49 9.09 4.78
C PRO A 429 2.17 8.77 6.11
N THR A 430 1.42 8.78 7.20
CA THR A 430 1.88 8.26 8.50
C THR A 430 1.33 6.86 8.69
N THR A 431 2.18 5.87 8.59
CA THR A 431 1.78 4.46 8.74
C THR A 431 1.49 4.10 10.20
N THR A 432 0.79 2.98 10.42
CA THR A 432 0.44 2.47 11.74
C THR A 432 0.87 1.01 11.91
N TYR A 433 0.86 0.52 13.15
CA TYR A 433 0.99 -0.91 13.43
C TYR A 433 -0.01 -1.76 12.60
N TRP A 434 -1.25 -1.27 12.50
CA TRP A 434 -2.35 -1.97 11.84
C TRP A 434 -2.13 -2.12 10.34
N GLN A 435 -1.47 -1.13 9.72
CA GLN A 435 -1.10 -1.15 8.30
C GLN A 435 0.17 -1.96 8.04
N LEU A 436 1.11 -2.00 9.00
CA LEU A 436 2.42 -2.63 8.80
C LEU A 436 2.44 -4.13 9.11
N HIS A 437 1.75 -4.61 10.17
CA HIS A 437 1.83 -6.00 10.60
C HIS A 437 0.82 -6.86 9.83
N VAL A 438 1.34 -7.71 8.95
CA VAL A 438 0.56 -8.47 7.96
C VAL A 438 0.50 -9.96 8.28
N ALA A 439 -0.58 -10.62 7.85
CA ALA A 439 -0.73 -12.06 7.97
C ALA A 439 0.11 -12.79 6.91
N SER A 440 0.82 -13.84 7.32
CA SER A 440 1.64 -14.69 6.45
C SER A 440 1.72 -16.11 6.95
N LEU A 441 1.67 -17.08 6.04
CA LEU A 441 1.80 -18.51 6.36
C LEU A 441 2.34 -19.31 5.17
N ALA A 442 2.90 -20.48 5.47
CA ALA A 442 3.26 -21.49 4.48
C ALA A 442 2.59 -22.83 4.78
N TRP A 443 2.37 -23.61 3.73
CA TRP A 443 1.96 -24.99 3.80
C TRP A 443 2.82 -25.83 2.85
N PHE A 444 3.08 -27.08 3.24
CA PHE A 444 3.87 -28.05 2.49
C PHE A 444 3.17 -29.40 2.43
N SER A 445 3.05 -29.97 1.24
CA SER A 445 2.49 -31.31 1.06
C SER A 445 3.33 -32.39 1.78
N PRO A 446 2.76 -33.53 2.13
CA PRO A 446 3.51 -34.66 2.72
C PRO A 446 4.72 -35.06 1.90
N ARG A 447 4.58 -34.99 0.57
CA ARG A 447 5.68 -35.30 -0.35
C ARG A 447 6.80 -34.26 -0.29
N TYR A 448 6.45 -32.98 -0.28
CA TYR A 448 7.43 -31.89 -0.10
C TYR A 448 8.21 -32.03 1.21
N ARG A 449 7.52 -32.33 2.31
CA ARG A 449 8.13 -32.55 3.65
C ARG A 449 9.16 -33.67 3.64
N THR A 450 8.91 -34.73 2.85
CA THR A 450 9.83 -35.85 2.68
C THR A 450 11.07 -35.45 1.88
N LEU A 451 10.90 -34.69 0.81
CA LEU A 451 11.99 -34.32 -0.10
C LEU A 451 12.84 -33.16 0.41
N TYR A 452 12.23 -32.23 1.16
CA TYR A 452 12.86 -30.99 1.66
C TYR A 452 12.72 -30.81 3.18
N PRO A 453 13.14 -31.80 4.00
CA PRO A 453 12.93 -31.74 5.45
C PRO A 453 13.63 -30.54 6.10
N ASP A 454 14.77 -30.11 5.60
CA ASP A 454 15.53 -28.98 6.14
C ASP A 454 14.81 -27.65 5.92
N LYS A 455 14.12 -27.49 4.76
CA LYS A 455 13.33 -26.28 4.48
C LYS A 455 12.08 -26.22 5.36
N VAL A 456 11.45 -27.35 5.58
CA VAL A 456 10.27 -27.46 6.47
C VAL A 456 10.68 -27.19 7.92
N TRP A 457 11.82 -27.72 8.35
CA TRP A 457 12.38 -27.42 9.68
C TRP A 457 12.69 -25.93 9.83
N ALA A 458 13.34 -25.33 8.82
CA ALA A 458 13.70 -23.91 8.82
C ALA A 458 12.44 -23.01 8.86
N ALA A 459 11.37 -23.37 8.13
CA ALA A 459 10.09 -22.66 8.23
C ALA A 459 9.56 -22.61 9.67
N GLY A 460 9.66 -23.73 10.40
CA GLY A 460 9.30 -23.78 11.82
C GLY A 460 10.23 -22.96 12.71
N ALA A 461 11.53 -23.03 12.48
CA ALA A 461 12.54 -22.29 13.24
C ALA A 461 12.40 -20.76 13.03
N ASN A 462 12.04 -20.31 11.84
CA ASN A 462 11.88 -18.91 11.46
C ASN A 462 10.46 -18.37 11.67
N ALA A 463 9.53 -19.14 12.23
CA ALA A 463 8.12 -18.73 12.40
C ALA A 463 7.93 -17.42 13.19
N ASN A 464 8.83 -17.12 14.12
CA ASN A 464 8.82 -15.88 14.90
C ASN A 464 9.90 -14.88 14.47
N ALA A 465 10.54 -15.08 13.31
CA ALA A 465 11.57 -14.20 12.80
C ALA A 465 10.98 -12.83 12.46
N ALA A 466 11.71 -11.78 12.81
CA ALA A 466 11.37 -10.43 12.39
C ALA A 466 11.81 -10.24 10.93
N ALA A 467 10.85 -10.18 10.01
CA ALA A 467 11.09 -10.04 8.58
C ALA A 467 10.17 -8.98 7.95
N THR A 468 10.37 -8.71 6.67
CA THR A 468 9.44 -7.90 5.89
C THR A 468 8.94 -8.72 4.70
N THR A 469 7.96 -8.17 3.97
CA THR A 469 7.47 -8.77 2.72
C THR A 469 8.58 -8.92 1.66
N TYR A 470 9.76 -8.32 1.84
CA TYR A 470 10.97 -8.61 1.05
C TYR A 470 11.34 -10.10 1.04
N SER A 471 11.14 -10.77 2.18
CA SER A 471 11.44 -12.19 2.30
C SER A 471 10.58 -13.09 1.43
N VAL A 472 9.43 -12.61 0.94
CA VAL A 472 8.47 -13.45 0.20
C VAL A 472 9.04 -13.96 -1.11
N PHE A 473 9.61 -13.07 -1.94
CA PHE A 473 10.25 -13.46 -3.21
C PHE A 473 11.33 -14.52 -2.98
N HIS A 474 12.22 -14.29 -2.02
CA HIS A 474 13.35 -15.18 -1.72
C HIS A 474 12.87 -16.52 -1.15
N THR A 475 11.85 -16.50 -0.31
CA THR A 475 11.26 -17.71 0.27
C THR A 475 10.60 -18.59 -0.80
N VAL A 476 9.80 -18.00 -1.69
CA VAL A 476 9.11 -18.74 -2.75
C VAL A 476 10.11 -19.32 -3.77
N ALA A 477 11.15 -18.56 -4.13
CA ALA A 477 12.25 -19.04 -4.97
C ALA A 477 13.01 -20.20 -4.30
N ASP A 478 13.33 -20.07 -3.03
CA ASP A 478 14.03 -21.10 -2.25
C ASP A 478 13.14 -22.35 -2.06
N MET A 479 11.84 -22.20 -1.78
CA MET A 479 10.90 -23.35 -1.73
C MET A 479 11.01 -24.19 -3.02
N ALA A 480 11.16 -23.57 -4.18
CA ALA A 480 11.31 -24.23 -5.45
C ALA A 480 12.77 -24.65 -5.76
N SER A 481 13.71 -24.44 -4.84
CA SER A 481 15.15 -24.72 -5.03
C SER A 481 15.75 -24.00 -6.25
N ILE A 482 15.31 -22.77 -6.51
CA ILE A 482 15.84 -21.92 -7.57
C ILE A 482 17.04 -21.14 -7.02
N SER A 483 18.17 -21.21 -7.72
CA SER A 483 19.38 -20.46 -7.45
C SER A 483 19.56 -19.37 -8.52
N SER A 484 19.87 -18.16 -8.07
CA SER A 484 20.13 -16.98 -8.90
C SER A 484 20.99 -15.99 -8.10
N PRO A 485 21.82 -15.16 -8.76
CA PRO A 485 22.54 -14.06 -8.08
C PRO A 485 21.61 -13.06 -7.35
N TYR A 486 20.32 -13.07 -7.68
CA TYR A 486 19.30 -12.19 -7.12
C TYR A 486 18.42 -12.87 -6.06
N VAL A 487 18.63 -14.15 -5.77
CA VAL A 487 17.94 -14.88 -4.71
C VAL A 487 18.85 -14.94 -3.48
N GLU A 488 18.44 -14.31 -2.40
CA GLU A 488 19.19 -14.23 -1.17
C GLU A 488 18.74 -15.32 -0.18
N GLU A 489 19.54 -16.34 0.02
CA GLU A 489 19.26 -17.41 0.97
C GLU A 489 19.05 -16.88 2.41
N ARG A 490 19.79 -15.82 2.77
CA ARG A 490 19.66 -15.15 4.09
C ARG A 490 18.36 -14.41 4.29
N ALA A 491 17.60 -14.13 3.22
CA ALA A 491 16.28 -13.51 3.28
C ALA A 491 15.13 -14.54 3.20
N SER A 492 15.42 -15.82 2.95
CA SER A 492 14.43 -16.89 2.82
C SER A 492 13.99 -17.42 4.19
N LEU A 493 12.69 -17.40 4.46
CA LEU A 493 12.09 -17.94 5.68
C LEU A 493 12.15 -19.47 5.76
N VAL A 494 12.45 -20.16 4.65
CA VAL A 494 12.66 -21.61 4.61
C VAL A 494 14.14 -21.99 4.56
N SER A 495 15.03 -21.03 4.77
CA SER A 495 16.48 -21.26 4.86
C SER A 495 16.94 -21.36 6.31
N PRO A 496 17.80 -22.34 6.64
CA PRO A 496 18.47 -22.38 7.94
C PRO A 496 19.47 -21.24 8.15
N TYR A 497 19.81 -20.52 7.09
CA TYR A 497 20.74 -19.37 7.11
C TYR A 497 20.03 -18.03 7.16
N PHE A 498 18.71 -18.00 7.46
CA PHE A 498 17.97 -16.76 7.59
C PHE A 498 18.65 -15.78 8.54
N ASP A 499 18.81 -14.52 8.09
CA ASP A 499 19.48 -13.50 8.89
C ASP A 499 18.51 -12.73 9.77
N HIS A 500 18.42 -13.12 11.04
CA HIS A 500 17.59 -12.47 12.05
C HIS A 500 18.01 -11.04 12.41
N ALA A 501 19.19 -10.61 11.98
CA ALA A 501 19.76 -9.28 12.28
C ALA A 501 19.62 -8.28 11.12
N THR A 502 19.06 -8.71 9.99
CA THR A 502 18.88 -7.83 8.84
C THR A 502 18.02 -6.61 9.19
N ARG A 503 18.51 -5.43 8.86
CA ARG A 503 17.74 -4.19 9.02
C ARG A 503 16.53 -4.20 8.08
N ARG A 504 15.38 -3.94 8.65
CA ARG A 504 14.12 -3.84 7.92
C ARG A 504 13.85 -2.39 7.54
N TYR A 505 13.26 -2.20 6.37
CA TYR A 505 12.93 -0.89 5.84
C TYR A 505 11.48 -0.86 5.38
N TYR A 506 10.90 0.32 5.47
CA TYR A 506 9.59 0.68 4.96
C TYR A 506 9.75 1.75 3.90
N LEU A 507 9.07 1.63 2.79
CA LEU A 507 9.03 2.63 1.73
C LEU A 507 7.90 3.62 2.04
N ASN A 508 8.27 4.85 2.35
CA ASN A 508 7.28 5.87 2.67
C ASN A 508 6.62 6.45 1.39
N ASP A 509 5.68 7.36 1.59
CA ASP A 509 4.93 8.08 0.56
C ASP A 509 5.78 8.96 -0.38
N HIS A 510 7.04 9.20 -0.03
CA HIS A 510 8.02 9.91 -0.85
C HIS A 510 9.02 8.97 -1.57
N ASN A 511 8.71 7.68 -1.67
CA ASN A 511 9.57 6.63 -2.23
C ASN A 511 10.96 6.55 -1.58
N ARG A 512 11.01 6.75 -0.25
CA ARG A 512 12.23 6.62 0.52
C ARG A 512 12.17 5.44 1.46
N ALA A 513 13.24 4.67 1.47
CA ALA A 513 13.43 3.65 2.46
C ALA A 513 13.73 4.28 3.84
N VAL A 514 12.83 4.06 4.78
CA VAL A 514 12.96 4.48 6.18
C VAL A 514 13.18 3.23 7.02
N PRO A 515 14.17 3.19 7.93
CA PRO A 515 14.34 2.05 8.82
C PRO A 515 13.07 1.78 9.63
N LEU A 516 12.67 0.51 9.74
CA LEU A 516 11.59 0.07 10.63
C LEU A 516 12.10 0.08 12.08
N ASN A 517 12.17 1.27 12.62
CA ASN A 517 12.56 1.57 14.00
C ASN A 517 11.76 2.80 14.48
N HIS A 518 12.33 3.55 15.41
CA HIS A 518 11.68 4.76 15.97
C HIS A 518 11.48 5.92 14.96
N GLU A 519 12.05 5.84 13.76
CA GLU A 519 12.05 6.93 12.78
C GLU A 519 10.82 6.93 11.84
N ILE A 520 10.01 5.86 11.84
CA ILE A 520 8.81 5.77 10.99
C ILE A 520 7.61 6.58 11.49
N GLY A 521 7.79 7.36 12.55
CA GLY A 521 6.74 8.28 13.04
C GLY A 521 5.61 7.62 13.85
N ILE A 522 5.73 6.34 14.22
CA ILE A 522 4.76 5.68 15.09
C ILE A 522 4.97 6.11 16.55
N ASP A 523 3.87 6.30 17.27
CA ASP A 523 3.87 6.67 18.68
C ASP A 523 4.17 5.50 19.63
N GLU A 524 4.23 5.76 20.94
CA GLU A 524 4.52 4.70 21.93
C GLU A 524 3.38 3.71 22.10
N GLU A 525 2.12 4.08 21.83
CA GLU A 525 0.99 3.16 21.80
C GLU A 525 1.18 2.13 20.69
N GLN A 526 1.45 2.58 19.48
CA GLN A 526 1.75 1.74 18.32
C GLN A 526 2.97 0.82 18.56
N LYS A 527 4.05 1.35 19.13
CA LYS A 527 5.23 0.54 19.50
C LYS A 527 4.90 -0.53 20.54
N SER A 528 3.99 -0.23 21.48
CA SER A 528 3.54 -1.22 22.46
C SER A 528 2.79 -2.39 21.80
N LEU A 529 2.02 -2.12 20.74
CA LEU A 529 1.31 -3.15 19.97
C LEU A 529 2.30 -4.07 19.25
N PHE A 530 3.34 -3.52 18.63
CA PHE A 530 4.41 -4.32 18.03
C PHE A 530 5.09 -5.23 19.06
N ARG A 531 5.44 -4.71 20.23
CA ARG A 531 6.01 -5.51 21.33
C ARG A 531 5.06 -6.60 21.80
N ALA A 532 3.77 -6.29 21.96
CA ALA A 532 2.75 -7.27 22.36
C ALA A 532 2.56 -8.38 21.32
N ALA A 533 2.70 -8.08 20.05
CA ALA A 533 2.65 -9.04 18.96
C ALA A 533 3.96 -9.86 18.80
N GLY A 534 4.99 -9.60 19.61
CA GLY A 534 6.30 -10.23 19.47
C GLY A 534 7.09 -9.76 18.25
N VAL A 535 6.70 -8.65 17.65
CA VAL A 535 7.37 -8.04 16.48
C VAL A 535 8.28 -6.93 16.98
N PHE A 536 9.56 -7.15 16.90
CA PHE A 536 10.55 -6.14 17.29
C PHE A 536 10.79 -5.18 16.14
N LEU A 537 10.73 -3.88 16.44
CA LEU A 537 11.07 -2.81 15.49
C LEU A 537 12.57 -2.57 15.45
#